data_aec96ab7db33b26be3d216af78e06d6f
#
_entry.id   aec96ab7db33b26be3d216af78e06d6f
#
_cell.length_a   1.000
_cell.length_b   1.000
_cell.length_c   1.000
_cell.angle_alpha   90.00
_cell.angle_beta   90.00
_cell.angle_gamma   90.00
#
_symmetry.space_group_name_H-M   'P 1'
#
loop_
_entity.id
_entity.type
_entity.pdbx_description
1 polymer ?
#
loop_
_entity_poly.entity_id
_entity_poly.type
_entity_poly.pdbx_seq_one_letter_code
_entity_poly.pdbx_strand_id
1 'polypeptide(L)'
;MVIRLADPLLFENHILTAHSALFSKWKTITGALLQSRYGRQGQTSGVPSQGVSKAISALNSALAPFIQGSLDGGQRSKNLELIFGRAEGLAFLLFSQPSSFHFDFTGQRTLVVFPALLQVINEQAQVLSPPRVLWEKEAADVNI
;
A
#
# COMPACT_ATOMS: atom_id res chain seq x y z
N MET A 1 36.99 11.60 -36.31
CA MET A 1 36.40 10.71 -35.28
C MET A 1 35.40 11.55 -34.50
N VAL A 2 34.09 11.42 -34.77
CA VAL A 2 33.05 12.22 -34.12
C VAL A 2 32.60 11.40 -32.91
N ILE A 3 32.89 11.87 -31.70
CA ILE A 3 32.38 11.30 -30.46
C ILE A 3 30.91 11.71 -30.40
N ARG A 4 29.99 10.78 -30.68
CA ARG A 4 28.57 10.96 -30.40
C ARG A 4 28.43 11.02 -28.89
N LEU A 5 28.12 12.20 -28.36
CA LEU A 5 27.63 12.36 -26.99
C LEU A 5 26.38 11.50 -26.85
N ALA A 6 26.41 10.59 -25.87
CA ALA A 6 25.25 9.76 -25.55
C ALA A 6 24.07 10.68 -25.26
N ASP A 7 22.90 10.33 -25.80
CA ASP A 7 21.66 11.06 -25.62
C ASP A 7 21.33 11.17 -24.12
N PRO A 8 21.20 12.38 -23.54
CA PRO A 8 20.93 12.58 -22.11
C PRO A 8 19.67 11.83 -21.64
N LEU A 9 18.66 11.70 -22.52
CA LEU A 9 17.42 10.98 -22.21
C LEU A 9 17.63 9.46 -22.04
N LEU A 10 18.57 8.88 -22.79
CA LEU A 10 18.94 7.47 -22.63
C LEU A 10 19.67 7.23 -21.32
N PHE A 11 20.50 8.16 -20.89
CA PHE A 11 21.22 8.05 -19.62
C PHE A 11 20.29 8.17 -18.41
N GLU A 12 19.34 9.12 -18.43
CA GLU A 12 18.31 9.27 -17.38
C GLU A 12 17.44 8.03 -17.27
N ASN A 13 16.97 7.48 -18.37
CA ASN A 13 16.16 6.26 -18.37
C ASN A 13 16.95 5.05 -17.81
N HIS A 14 18.23 4.93 -18.09
CA HIS A 14 19.10 3.89 -17.54
C HIS A 14 19.26 3.99 -16.02
N ILE A 15 19.42 5.21 -15.49
CA ILE A 15 19.53 5.44 -14.04
C ILE A 15 18.21 5.09 -13.35
N LEU A 16 17.07 5.55 -13.88
CA LEU A 16 15.75 5.25 -13.33
C LEU A 16 15.48 3.74 -13.31
N THR A 17 15.83 3.03 -14.38
CA THR A 17 15.67 1.57 -14.46
C THR A 17 16.57 0.85 -13.45
N ALA A 18 17.83 1.28 -13.30
CA ALA A 18 18.75 0.70 -12.33
C ALA A 18 18.27 0.92 -10.88
N HIS A 19 17.77 2.10 -10.55
CA HIS A 19 17.18 2.40 -9.24
C HIS A 19 15.96 1.52 -8.95
N SER A 20 15.06 1.38 -9.92
CA SER A 20 13.88 0.52 -9.79
C SER A 20 14.25 -0.94 -9.56
N ALA A 21 15.27 -1.43 -10.27
CA ALA A 21 15.75 -2.81 -10.12
C ALA A 21 16.39 -3.06 -8.74
N LEU A 22 17.20 -2.13 -8.26
CA LEU A 22 17.83 -2.22 -6.93
C LEU A 22 16.76 -2.14 -5.83
N PHE A 23 15.81 -1.23 -5.94
CA PHE A 23 14.71 -1.10 -5.00
C PHE A 23 13.84 -2.35 -4.95
N SER A 24 13.50 -2.92 -6.11
CA SER A 24 12.75 -4.17 -6.23
C SER A 24 13.47 -5.34 -5.52
N LYS A 25 14.78 -5.51 -5.77
CA LYS A 25 15.60 -6.53 -5.10
C LYS A 25 15.67 -6.32 -3.59
N TRP A 26 15.88 -5.06 -3.15
CA TRP A 26 15.89 -4.72 -1.73
C TRP A 26 14.57 -5.08 -1.05
N LYS A 27 13.43 -4.73 -1.64
CA LYS A 27 12.11 -5.08 -1.13
C LYS A 27 11.95 -6.59 -0.98
N THR A 28 12.28 -7.35 -2.01
CA THR A 28 12.12 -8.81 -2.02
C THR A 28 12.98 -9.47 -0.94
N ILE A 29 14.25 -9.07 -0.82
CA ILE A 29 15.16 -9.62 0.20
C ILE A 29 14.67 -9.23 1.60
N THR A 30 14.34 -7.97 1.82
CA THR A 30 13.85 -7.48 3.12
C THR A 30 12.52 -8.14 3.48
N GLY A 31 11.60 -8.29 2.53
CA GLY A 31 10.33 -8.99 2.72
C GLY A 31 10.53 -10.46 3.12
N ALA A 32 11.44 -11.17 2.45
CA ALA A 32 11.75 -12.56 2.78
C ALA A 32 12.37 -12.70 4.18
N LEU A 33 13.28 -11.80 4.56
CA LEU A 33 13.90 -11.78 5.89
C LEU A 33 12.87 -11.48 6.99
N LEU A 34 11.99 -10.51 6.76
CA LEU A 34 10.92 -10.17 7.69
C LEU A 34 9.91 -11.31 7.82
N GLN A 35 9.57 -11.97 6.71
CA GLN A 35 8.66 -13.11 6.72
C GLN A 35 9.24 -14.29 7.50
N SER A 36 10.53 -14.59 7.36
CA SER A 36 11.18 -15.65 8.13
C SER A 36 11.19 -15.36 9.63
N ARG A 37 11.31 -14.09 10.01
CA ARG A 37 11.39 -13.66 11.41
C ARG A 37 10.03 -13.41 12.05
N TYR A 38 9.08 -12.86 11.32
CA TYR A 38 7.79 -12.38 11.83
C TYR A 38 6.57 -13.06 11.24
N GLY A 39 6.69 -13.76 10.11
CA GLY A 39 5.57 -14.36 9.40
C GLY A 39 4.81 -15.43 10.18
N ARG A 40 5.45 -16.04 11.18
CA ARG A 40 4.80 -17.00 12.09
C ARG A 40 4.17 -16.32 13.30
N GLN A 41 4.62 -15.14 13.69
CA GLN A 41 4.09 -14.43 14.86
C GLN A 41 2.81 -13.64 14.58
N GLY A 42 2.65 -13.12 13.36
CA GLY A 42 1.47 -12.36 12.96
C GLY A 42 0.19 -13.20 12.83
N GLN A 43 0.31 -14.53 12.65
CA GLN A 43 -0.85 -15.42 12.53
C GLN A 43 -1.27 -16.07 13.85
N THR A 44 -0.42 -16.05 14.88
CA THR A 44 -0.64 -16.81 16.14
C THR A 44 -0.88 -15.96 17.37
N SER A 45 -0.45 -14.71 17.40
CA SER A 45 -0.77 -13.83 18.53
C SER A 45 -1.94 -12.95 18.14
N GLY A 46 -3.13 -13.22 18.62
CA GLY A 46 -4.30 -12.35 18.45
C GLY A 46 -4.15 -10.95 19.08
N VAL A 47 -2.91 -10.50 19.27
CA VAL A 47 -2.54 -9.18 19.80
C VAL A 47 -2.10 -8.31 18.64
N PRO A 48 -2.81 -7.18 18.39
CA PRO A 48 -2.43 -6.22 17.35
C PRO A 48 -1.00 -5.71 17.55
N SER A 49 -0.29 -5.44 16.46
CA SER A 49 1.01 -4.78 16.56
C SER A 49 0.87 -3.41 17.25
N GLN A 50 1.94 -2.92 17.87
CA GLN A 50 1.92 -1.61 18.53
C GLN A 50 1.50 -0.48 17.56
N GLY A 51 1.86 -0.60 16.29
CA GLY A 51 1.45 0.35 15.24
C GLY A 51 -0.06 0.33 15.01
N VAL A 52 -0.65 -0.87 14.90
CA VAL A 52 -2.10 -1.08 14.75
C VAL A 52 -2.85 -0.52 15.95
N SER A 53 -2.41 -0.83 17.17
CA SER A 53 -3.05 -0.32 18.41
C SER A 53 -3.05 1.21 18.48
N LYS A 54 -1.94 1.86 18.10
CA LYS A 54 -1.86 3.33 18.02
C LYS A 54 -2.78 3.90 16.96
N ALA A 55 -2.85 3.29 15.78
CA ALA A 55 -3.74 3.72 14.69
C ALA A 55 -5.21 3.62 15.08
N ILE A 56 -5.61 2.52 15.73
CA ILE A 56 -6.98 2.33 16.24
C ILE A 56 -7.32 3.39 17.29
N SER A 57 -6.41 3.67 18.23
CA SER A 57 -6.60 4.70 19.24
C SER A 57 -6.78 6.08 18.62
N ALA A 58 -5.94 6.46 17.65
CA ALA A 58 -6.05 7.73 16.95
C ALA A 58 -7.36 7.85 16.18
N LEU A 59 -7.77 6.80 15.47
CA LEU A 59 -9.02 6.76 14.74
C LEU A 59 -10.25 6.84 15.67
N ASN A 60 -10.24 6.12 16.78
CA ASN A 60 -11.30 6.19 17.78
C ASN A 60 -11.43 7.60 18.38
N SER A 61 -10.31 8.29 18.63
CA SER A 61 -10.31 9.67 19.12
C SER A 61 -10.89 10.65 18.08
N ALA A 62 -10.51 10.48 16.82
CA ALA A 62 -11.02 11.33 15.74
C ALA A 62 -12.53 11.11 15.47
N LEU A 63 -13.00 9.88 15.60
CA LEU A 63 -14.40 9.53 15.35
C LEU A 63 -15.32 9.77 16.57
N ALA A 64 -14.77 9.96 17.76
CA ALA A 64 -15.55 10.10 19.00
C ALA A 64 -16.70 11.13 18.90
N PRO A 65 -16.51 12.33 18.30
CA PRO A 65 -17.59 13.33 18.18
C PRO A 65 -18.74 12.90 17.26
N PHE A 66 -18.51 11.94 16.37
CA PHE A 66 -19.47 11.51 15.34
C PHE A 66 -20.22 10.24 15.72
N ILE A 67 -19.84 9.62 16.85
CA ILE A 67 -20.48 8.37 17.30
C ILE A 67 -21.72 8.72 18.09
N GLN A 68 -22.88 8.63 17.45
CA GLN A 68 -24.18 8.72 18.12
C GLN A 68 -24.50 7.36 18.74
N GLY A 69 -24.70 7.37 20.07
CA GLY A 69 -24.81 6.26 20.98
C GLY A 69 -25.59 5.05 20.55
N SER A 70 -25.18 3.92 20.65
CA SER A 70 -25.68 2.55 20.81
C SER A 70 -24.84 1.47 20.16
N LEU A 71 -23.78 1.78 19.43
CA LEU A 71 -22.87 0.73 19.01
C LEU A 71 -21.96 0.39 20.18
N ASP A 72 -22.01 -0.88 20.59
CA ASP A 72 -21.11 -1.42 21.60
C ASP A 72 -19.65 -1.08 21.21
N GLY A 73 -19.01 -0.22 22.01
CA GLY A 73 -17.64 0.22 21.77
C GLY A 73 -16.66 -0.96 21.66
N GLY A 74 -16.95 -2.08 22.32
CA GLY A 74 -16.19 -3.31 22.26
C GLY A 74 -16.28 -3.98 20.89
N GLN A 75 -17.45 -4.04 20.29
CA GLN A 75 -17.63 -4.62 18.96
C GLN A 75 -16.94 -3.78 17.87
N ARG A 76 -17.01 -2.43 18.00
CA ARG A 76 -16.31 -1.53 17.08
C ARG A 76 -14.80 -1.72 17.16
N SER A 77 -14.23 -1.76 18.36
CA SER A 77 -12.79 -2.00 18.53
C SER A 77 -12.34 -3.30 17.89
N LYS A 78 -13.09 -4.39 18.12
CA LYS A 78 -12.79 -5.70 17.49
C LYS A 78 -12.85 -5.63 15.96
N ASN A 79 -13.84 -4.93 15.41
CA ASN A 79 -13.94 -4.77 13.96
C ASN A 79 -12.76 -3.96 13.41
N LEU A 80 -12.35 -2.89 14.08
CA LEU A 80 -11.18 -2.12 13.70
C LEU A 80 -9.89 -2.93 13.78
N GLU A 81 -9.70 -3.71 14.84
CA GLU A 81 -8.56 -4.62 14.98
C GLU A 81 -8.49 -5.60 13.80
N LEU A 82 -9.63 -6.18 13.43
CA LEU A 82 -9.71 -7.11 12.29
C LEU A 82 -9.37 -6.41 10.96
N ILE A 83 -9.90 -5.20 10.72
CA ILE A 83 -9.65 -4.42 9.51
C ILE A 83 -8.17 -4.04 9.42
N PHE A 84 -7.61 -3.48 10.50
CA PHE A 84 -6.21 -3.06 10.53
C PHE A 84 -5.26 -4.26 10.43
N GLY A 85 -5.57 -5.39 11.05
CA GLY A 85 -4.76 -6.61 10.93
C GLY A 85 -4.74 -7.14 9.49
N ARG A 86 -5.88 -7.10 8.78
CA ARG A 86 -5.94 -7.47 7.36
C ARG A 86 -5.18 -6.47 6.48
N ALA A 87 -5.27 -5.17 6.77
CA ALA A 87 -4.54 -4.13 6.06
C ALA A 87 -3.02 -4.28 6.26
N GLU A 88 -2.55 -4.60 7.47
CA GLU A 88 -1.14 -4.89 7.77
C GLU A 88 -0.64 -6.09 6.95
N GLY A 89 -1.43 -7.17 6.89
CA GLY A 89 -1.11 -8.35 6.07
C GLY A 89 -1.03 -8.02 4.57
N LEU A 90 -1.98 -7.24 4.05
CA LEU A 90 -1.95 -6.78 2.66
C LEU A 90 -0.76 -5.88 2.37
N ALA A 91 -0.47 -4.91 3.24
CA ALA A 91 0.68 -4.02 3.10
C ALA A 91 2.00 -4.81 3.06
N PHE A 92 2.15 -5.81 3.94
CA PHE A 92 3.31 -6.68 3.94
C PHE A 92 3.40 -7.53 2.66
N LEU A 93 2.28 -8.07 2.19
CA LEU A 93 2.21 -8.83 0.94
C LEU A 93 2.68 -7.95 -0.24
N LEU A 94 2.13 -6.75 -0.41
CA LEU A 94 2.50 -5.82 -1.47
C LEU A 94 3.97 -5.36 -1.36
N PHE A 95 4.46 -5.13 -0.14
CA PHE A 95 5.84 -4.78 0.11
C PHE A 95 6.82 -5.90 -0.28
N SER A 96 6.50 -7.15 0.02
CA SER A 96 7.38 -8.29 -0.26
C SER A 96 7.43 -8.71 -1.73
N GLN A 97 6.52 -8.19 -2.57
CA GLN A 97 6.56 -8.44 -4.01
C GLN A 97 7.69 -7.64 -4.70
N PRO A 98 8.31 -8.18 -5.77
CA PRO A 98 9.27 -7.43 -6.57
C PRO A 98 8.66 -6.23 -7.29
N SER A 99 7.38 -6.31 -7.62
CA SER A 99 6.60 -5.24 -8.24
C SER A 99 6.37 -4.06 -7.31
N SER A 100 6.06 -2.88 -7.86
CA SER A 100 5.62 -1.72 -7.09
C SER A 100 4.17 -1.38 -7.39
N PHE A 101 3.46 -0.97 -6.34
CA PHE A 101 2.02 -0.72 -6.38
C PHE A 101 1.70 0.70 -5.89
N HIS A 102 0.60 1.22 -6.37
CA HIS A 102 0.07 2.53 -5.98
C HIS A 102 -1.43 2.44 -5.78
N PHE A 103 -1.94 3.09 -4.73
CA PHE A 103 -3.37 3.29 -4.53
C PHE A 103 -3.78 4.63 -5.14
N ASP A 104 -4.72 4.61 -6.08
CA ASP A 104 -5.25 5.82 -6.70
C ASP A 104 -6.55 6.25 -6.02
N PHE A 105 -6.46 7.34 -5.27
CA PHE A 105 -7.58 8.01 -4.59
C PHE A 105 -8.12 9.21 -5.38
N THR A 106 -7.66 9.45 -6.60
CA THR A 106 -8.12 10.60 -7.37
C THR A 106 -9.61 10.49 -7.68
N GLY A 107 -10.35 11.54 -7.40
CA GLY A 107 -11.79 11.64 -7.68
C GLY A 107 -12.17 13.10 -7.80
N GLN A 108 -12.89 13.45 -8.88
CA GLN A 108 -13.46 14.78 -9.04
C GLN A 108 -14.93 14.73 -8.62
N ARG A 109 -15.29 15.44 -7.55
CA ARG A 109 -16.67 15.56 -7.03
C ARG A 109 -17.33 14.23 -6.61
N THR A 110 -16.54 13.20 -6.38
CA THR A 110 -17.02 11.89 -5.91
C THR A 110 -16.27 11.50 -4.66
N LEU A 111 -16.93 10.81 -3.75
CA LEU A 111 -16.30 10.18 -2.60
C LEU A 111 -15.70 8.85 -3.06
N VAL A 112 -14.38 8.72 -3.04
CA VAL A 112 -13.73 7.44 -3.31
C VAL A 112 -13.97 6.52 -2.12
N VAL A 113 -14.83 5.52 -2.32
CA VAL A 113 -15.14 4.50 -1.29
C VAL A 113 -14.05 3.45 -1.24
N PHE A 114 -13.56 3.06 -2.42
CA PHE A 114 -12.45 2.13 -2.56
C PHE A 114 -11.47 2.63 -3.64
N PRO A 115 -10.18 2.83 -3.31
CA PRO A 115 -9.19 3.29 -4.29
C PRO A 115 -8.85 2.22 -5.30
N ALA A 116 -8.47 2.61 -6.52
CA ALA A 116 -7.90 1.65 -7.43
C ALA A 116 -6.53 1.17 -6.94
N LEU A 117 -6.23 -0.12 -7.13
CA LEU A 117 -4.90 -0.66 -6.93
C LEU A 117 -4.21 -0.81 -8.28
N LEU A 118 -3.12 -0.09 -8.45
CA LEU A 118 -2.34 -0.02 -9.68
C LEU A 118 -0.97 -0.68 -9.48
N GLN A 119 -0.54 -1.50 -10.44
CA GLN A 119 0.84 -1.92 -10.57
C GLN A 119 1.57 -0.90 -11.44
N VAL A 120 2.58 -0.23 -10.89
CA VAL A 120 3.34 0.83 -11.59
C VAL A 120 4.71 0.35 -12.07
N ILE A 121 5.27 -0.68 -11.43
CA ILE A 121 6.51 -1.35 -11.83
C ILE A 121 6.25 -2.85 -11.83
N ASN A 122 6.65 -3.53 -12.89
CA ASN A 122 6.50 -4.99 -13.00
C ASN A 122 7.63 -5.76 -12.28
N GLU A 123 7.57 -7.08 -12.33
CA GLU A 123 8.55 -7.97 -11.68
C GLU A 123 9.95 -7.87 -12.29
N GLN A 124 10.07 -7.38 -13.53
CA GLN A 124 11.32 -7.12 -14.25
C GLN A 124 11.87 -5.72 -13.96
N ALA A 125 11.30 -5.00 -12.98
CA ALA A 125 11.63 -3.63 -12.61
C ALA A 125 11.42 -2.59 -13.74
N GLN A 126 10.51 -2.89 -14.69
CA GLN A 126 10.14 -1.96 -15.76
C GLN A 126 8.95 -1.12 -15.31
N VAL A 127 9.01 0.18 -15.57
CA VAL A 127 7.89 1.10 -15.33
C VAL A 127 6.80 0.83 -16.35
N LEU A 128 5.58 0.63 -15.87
CA LEU A 128 4.39 0.42 -16.70
C LEU A 128 3.75 1.76 -17.06
N SER A 129 3.58 2.02 -18.35
CA SER A 129 2.90 3.21 -18.85
C SER A 129 1.95 2.84 -19.99
N PRO A 130 0.64 2.85 -19.77
CA PRO A 130 -0.03 3.17 -18.52
C PRO A 130 0.17 2.11 -17.41
N PRO A 131 -0.05 2.45 -16.12
CA PRO A 131 -0.06 1.47 -15.04
C PRO A 131 -1.11 0.39 -15.27
N ARG A 132 -0.84 -0.84 -14.81
CA ARG A 132 -1.79 -1.94 -14.87
C ARG A 132 -2.78 -1.85 -13.71
N VAL A 133 -4.06 -1.79 -14.01
CA VAL A 133 -5.12 -1.83 -12.99
C VAL A 133 -5.26 -3.28 -12.49
N LEU A 134 -5.09 -3.47 -11.19
CA LEU A 134 -5.30 -4.75 -10.50
C LEU A 134 -6.66 -4.81 -9.84
N TRP A 135 -7.14 -3.67 -9.36
CA TRP A 135 -8.46 -3.50 -8.77
C TRP A 135 -9.03 -2.15 -9.17
N GLU A 136 -10.26 -2.14 -9.61
CA GLU A 136 -10.96 -0.93 -10.05
C GLU A 136 -11.36 -0.05 -8.86
N LYS A 137 -11.44 1.24 -9.12
CA LYS A 137 -11.89 2.23 -8.14
C LYS A 137 -13.42 2.17 -7.98
N GLU A 138 -13.86 2.23 -6.74
CA GLU A 138 -15.27 2.43 -6.41
C GLU A 138 -15.47 3.85 -5.85
N ALA A 139 -16.40 4.58 -6.43
CA ALA A 139 -16.73 5.94 -6.02
C ALA A 139 -18.25 6.09 -5.89
N ALA A 140 -18.66 6.89 -4.90
CA ALA A 140 -20.06 7.28 -4.69
C ALA A 140 -20.24 8.74 -5.07
N ASP A 141 -21.34 9.05 -5.76
CA ASP A 141 -21.72 10.43 -6.05
C ASP A 141 -22.11 11.14 -4.75
N VAL A 142 -21.48 12.26 -4.48
CA VAL A 142 -21.86 13.13 -3.36
C VAL A 142 -22.87 14.12 -3.89
N ASN A 143 -24.15 13.83 -3.71
CA ASN A 143 -25.22 14.81 -3.91
C ASN A 143 -25.16 15.80 -2.74
N ILE A 144 -24.53 16.96 -2.97
CA ILE A 144 -24.50 18.11 -2.06
C ILE A 144 -25.59 19.08 -2.49
#